data_d7dacd0dc6fd6a6b2fd2800b528be473
#
_entry.id   d7dacd0dc6fd6a6b2fd2800b528be473
#
_cell.length_a   1.000
_cell.length_b   1.000
_cell.length_c   1.000
_cell.angle_alpha   90.00
_cell.angle_beta   90.00
_cell.angle_gamma   90.00
#
_symmetry.space_group_name_H-M   'P 1'
#
loop_
_entity.id
_entity.type
_entity.pdbx_description
1 polymer ?
#
loop_
_entity_poly.entity_id
_entity_poly.type
_entity_poly.pdbx_seq_one_letter_code
_entity_poly.pdbx_strand_id
1 'polypeptide(L)'
;MVPNRRLVLPLLAALSLAALVVGVSACGYSSDSKSVKEGEPVQLGELQFNVTFSRYLNPSDNEDSAYLVGQPPPPEGSTYFGVFFEVQNESDKPQTLPPTLTITDAEGLGAYHAIPSKSLYALQYGGEVEPQEQVPVLDSTPQQGPIEGSVAIFLLPAEASDNRPLILHIPRFGENVEVTLDL
;
A
#
# COMPACT_ATOMS: atom_id res chain seq x y z
N MET A 1 -91.62 -10.07 -36.43
CA MET A 1 -90.45 -10.19 -37.36
C MET A 1 -89.34 -9.26 -36.81
N VAL A 2 -88.43 -9.80 -36.05
CA VAL A 2 -87.39 -9.02 -35.38
C VAL A 2 -86.06 -9.65 -35.77
N PRO A 3 -85.12 -8.92 -36.35
CA PRO A 3 -83.78 -9.46 -36.60
C PRO A 3 -82.84 -9.20 -35.40
N ASN A 4 -82.23 -10.28 -34.98
CA ASN A 4 -81.16 -10.34 -34.01
C ASN A 4 -79.91 -9.48 -34.39
N ARG A 5 -79.61 -8.52 -33.56
CA ARG A 5 -78.29 -7.85 -33.59
C ARG A 5 -77.32 -8.63 -32.69
N ARG A 6 -76.37 -9.30 -33.29
CA ARG A 6 -75.21 -9.88 -32.62
C ARG A 6 -74.22 -8.77 -32.30
N LEU A 7 -73.95 -8.58 -31.00
CA LEU A 7 -72.96 -7.69 -30.49
C LEU A 7 -71.63 -8.43 -30.62
N VAL A 8 -70.68 -7.87 -31.42
CA VAL A 8 -69.34 -8.36 -31.49
C VAL A 8 -68.49 -7.52 -30.57
N LEU A 9 -67.99 -8.16 -29.54
CA LEU A 9 -67.02 -7.56 -28.58
C LEU A 9 -65.62 -7.58 -29.21
N PRO A 10 -64.89 -6.47 -29.27
CA PRO A 10 -63.49 -6.53 -29.63
C PRO A 10 -62.65 -6.90 -28.40
N LEU A 11 -61.87 -7.94 -28.57
CA LEU A 11 -60.86 -8.42 -27.60
C LEU A 11 -59.68 -7.44 -27.66
N LEU A 12 -59.52 -6.63 -26.62
CA LEU A 12 -58.31 -5.82 -26.42
C LEU A 12 -57.21 -6.72 -25.88
N ALA A 13 -56.27 -7.08 -26.74
CA ALA A 13 -55.04 -7.73 -26.33
C ALA A 13 -54.10 -6.70 -25.68
N ALA A 14 -53.97 -6.76 -24.37
CA ALA A 14 -52.98 -6.01 -23.62
C ALA A 14 -51.59 -6.64 -23.81
N LEU A 15 -50.75 -6.02 -24.58
CA LEU A 15 -49.35 -6.39 -24.78
C LEU A 15 -48.56 -5.90 -23.56
N SER A 16 -48.30 -6.75 -22.60
CA SER A 16 -47.43 -6.47 -21.46
C SER A 16 -45.98 -6.50 -21.89
N LEU A 17 -45.37 -5.33 -22.09
CA LEU A 17 -43.95 -5.18 -22.34
C LEU A 17 -43.20 -5.37 -21.01
N ALA A 18 -42.70 -6.60 -20.77
CA ALA A 18 -41.79 -6.88 -19.65
C ALA A 18 -40.41 -6.27 -19.95
N ALA A 19 -40.12 -5.11 -19.35
CA ALA A 19 -38.77 -4.52 -19.36
C ALA A 19 -37.88 -5.40 -18.49
N LEU A 20 -36.98 -6.17 -19.15
CA LEU A 20 -35.88 -6.87 -18.52
C LEU A 20 -34.84 -5.82 -18.09
N VAL A 21 -34.89 -5.42 -16.83
CA VAL A 21 -33.80 -4.63 -16.23
C VAL A 21 -32.63 -5.60 -15.98
N VAL A 22 -31.70 -5.65 -16.93
CA VAL A 22 -30.40 -6.28 -16.72
C VAL A 22 -29.64 -5.39 -15.74
N GLY A 23 -29.68 -5.74 -14.47
CA GLY A 23 -28.83 -5.16 -13.44
C GLY A 23 -27.39 -5.50 -13.76
N VAL A 24 -26.65 -4.54 -14.33
CA VAL A 24 -25.19 -4.59 -14.40
C VAL A 24 -24.72 -4.43 -12.96
N SER A 25 -24.48 -5.56 -12.27
CA SER A 25 -23.70 -5.55 -11.04
C SER A 25 -22.28 -5.13 -11.45
N ALA A 26 -22.01 -3.83 -11.34
CA ALA A 26 -20.65 -3.36 -11.30
C ALA A 26 -20.04 -4.00 -10.04
N CYS A 27 -19.28 -5.10 -10.23
CA CYS A 27 -18.32 -5.53 -9.24
C CYS A 27 -17.32 -4.39 -9.10
N GLY A 28 -17.61 -3.46 -8.20
CA GLY A 28 -16.65 -2.54 -7.68
C GLY A 28 -15.61 -3.42 -6.97
N TYR A 29 -14.41 -3.47 -7.51
CA TYR A 29 -13.23 -3.94 -6.80
C TYR A 29 -13.00 -2.93 -5.67
N SER A 30 -13.66 -3.10 -4.54
CA SER A 30 -13.26 -2.45 -3.32
C SER A 30 -11.98 -3.19 -2.89
N SER A 31 -10.81 -2.62 -3.20
CA SER A 31 -9.60 -2.98 -2.48
C SER A 31 -9.90 -2.66 -1.02
N ASP A 32 -9.96 -3.68 -0.17
CA ASP A 32 -10.00 -3.49 1.28
C ASP A 32 -8.67 -2.84 1.68
N SER A 33 -8.70 -1.52 1.80
CA SER A 33 -7.57 -0.73 2.30
C SER A 33 -7.67 -0.72 3.82
N LYS A 34 -6.68 -1.30 4.48
CA LYS A 34 -6.50 -1.19 5.93
C LYS A 34 -5.69 0.05 6.22
N SER A 35 -6.13 0.87 7.16
CA SER A 35 -5.41 2.07 7.59
C SER A 35 -4.98 1.94 9.04
N VAL A 36 -3.69 2.16 9.30
CA VAL A 36 -3.05 2.12 10.63
C VAL A 36 -2.10 3.31 10.77
N LYS A 37 -1.55 3.49 11.98
CA LYS A 37 -0.50 4.48 12.25
C LYS A 37 0.86 3.81 12.35
N GLU A 38 1.91 4.62 12.20
CA GLU A 38 3.29 4.23 12.54
C GLU A 38 3.34 3.67 13.97
N GLY A 39 4.05 2.55 14.17
CA GLY A 39 4.09 1.79 15.42
C GLY A 39 2.95 0.80 15.62
N GLU A 40 1.93 0.79 14.76
CA GLU A 40 0.82 -0.17 14.85
C GLU A 40 1.07 -1.33 13.87
N PRO A 41 1.21 -2.58 14.37
CA PRO A 41 1.38 -3.73 13.49
C PRO A 41 0.10 -4.01 12.69
N VAL A 42 0.25 -4.42 11.44
CA VAL A 42 -0.86 -4.70 10.54
C VAL A 42 -0.62 -5.95 9.72
N GLN A 43 -1.65 -6.77 9.59
CA GLN A 43 -1.62 -7.98 8.78
C GLN A 43 -1.96 -7.70 7.32
N LEU A 44 -1.09 -8.17 6.41
CA LEU A 44 -1.27 -8.10 4.96
C LEU A 44 -1.00 -9.50 4.36
N GLY A 45 -2.05 -10.25 4.13
CA GLY A 45 -1.97 -11.69 3.87
C GLY A 45 -1.36 -12.42 5.06
N GLU A 46 -0.33 -13.22 4.83
CA GLU A 46 0.39 -13.99 5.86
C GLU A 46 1.61 -13.24 6.45
N LEU A 47 1.85 -12.00 6.01
CA LEU A 47 2.90 -11.15 6.55
C LEU A 47 2.30 -10.14 7.52
N GLN A 48 2.89 -10.02 8.70
CA GLN A 48 2.65 -8.91 9.62
C GLN A 48 3.70 -7.83 9.38
N PHE A 49 3.26 -6.62 9.07
CA PHE A 49 4.11 -5.44 8.93
C PHE A 49 4.03 -4.57 10.17
N ASN A 50 5.15 -4.06 10.60
CA ASN A 50 5.26 -3.01 11.61
C ASN A 50 6.19 -1.92 11.09
N VAL A 51 5.67 -0.73 10.82
CA VAL A 51 6.47 0.46 10.57
C VAL A 51 6.90 1.01 11.92
N THR A 52 8.14 0.77 12.30
CA THR A 52 8.65 1.10 13.64
C THR A 52 9.00 2.56 13.79
N PHE A 53 9.50 3.16 12.70
CA PHE A 53 9.99 4.54 12.71
C PHE A 53 10.10 5.11 11.31
N SER A 54 9.93 6.44 11.18
CA SER A 54 10.22 7.16 9.94
C SER A 54 10.90 8.50 10.23
N ARG A 55 11.82 8.92 9.36
CA ARG A 55 12.53 10.19 9.48
C ARG A 55 13.21 10.65 8.20
N TYR A 56 13.53 11.92 8.13
CA TYR A 56 14.46 12.45 7.13
C TYR A 56 15.88 11.96 7.41
N LEU A 57 16.60 11.63 6.32
CA LEU A 57 17.97 11.14 6.38
C LEU A 57 18.93 12.22 5.84
N ASN A 58 19.98 12.52 6.59
CA ASN A 58 21.01 13.47 6.23
C ASN A 58 22.26 12.74 5.71
N PRO A 59 22.63 12.83 4.41
CA PRO A 59 23.81 12.17 3.87
C PRO A 59 25.14 12.57 4.53
N SER A 60 25.16 13.70 5.23
CA SER A 60 26.35 14.19 5.94
C SER A 60 26.46 13.65 7.37
N ASP A 61 25.45 12.98 7.86
CA ASP A 61 25.46 12.31 9.14
C ASP A 61 26.05 10.89 9.01
N ASN A 62 26.87 10.47 9.96
CA ASN A 62 27.54 9.17 9.90
C ASN A 62 26.58 7.99 9.99
N GLU A 63 25.55 8.11 10.82
CA GLU A 63 24.53 7.07 10.97
C GLU A 63 23.69 6.97 9.71
N ASP A 64 23.16 8.10 9.25
CA ASP A 64 22.29 8.16 8.08
C ASP A 64 22.99 7.72 6.80
N SER A 65 24.30 8.00 6.68
CA SER A 65 25.10 7.58 5.54
C SER A 65 25.18 6.06 5.38
N ALA A 66 25.04 5.29 6.49
CA ALA A 66 24.98 3.83 6.45
C ALA A 66 23.69 3.32 5.79
N TYR A 67 22.60 4.03 5.91
CA TYR A 67 21.34 3.72 5.22
C TYR A 67 21.38 4.14 3.75
N LEU A 68 22.12 5.19 3.41
CA LEU A 68 22.17 5.82 2.08
C LEU A 68 23.28 5.28 1.18
N VAL A 69 23.84 4.11 1.46
CA VAL A 69 24.92 3.51 0.67
C VAL A 69 24.51 3.38 -0.81
N GLY A 70 25.30 4.01 -1.69
CA GLY A 70 25.07 3.99 -3.14
C GLY A 70 24.07 5.02 -3.65
N GLN A 71 23.53 5.87 -2.78
CA GLN A 71 22.71 7.00 -3.18
C GLN A 71 23.57 8.22 -3.50
N PRO A 72 23.27 8.98 -4.58
CA PRO A 72 23.91 10.26 -4.85
C PRO A 72 23.46 11.32 -3.83
N PRO A 73 24.13 12.47 -3.75
CA PRO A 73 23.57 13.61 -3.03
C PRO A 73 22.15 13.95 -3.55
N PRO A 74 21.18 14.27 -2.66
CA PRO A 74 19.84 14.61 -3.11
C PRO A 74 19.88 15.88 -3.97
N PRO A 75 19.01 15.98 -5.00
CA PRO A 75 18.85 17.20 -5.76
C PRO A 75 18.45 18.38 -4.87
N GLU A 76 18.72 19.62 -5.33
CA GLU A 76 18.29 20.83 -4.63
C GLU A 76 16.76 20.82 -4.41
N GLY A 77 16.32 21.16 -3.24
CA GLY A 77 14.91 21.13 -2.86
C GLY A 77 14.35 19.73 -2.60
N SER A 78 15.20 18.71 -2.51
CA SER A 78 14.78 17.34 -2.17
C SER A 78 15.59 16.80 -1.00
N THR A 79 15.03 15.82 -0.30
CA THR A 79 15.69 15.15 0.82
C THR A 79 15.38 13.66 0.82
N TYR A 80 16.28 12.87 1.38
CA TYR A 80 16.03 11.45 1.62
C TYR A 80 15.15 11.26 2.85
N PHE A 81 14.27 10.29 2.74
CA PHE A 81 13.36 9.89 3.79
C PHE A 81 13.42 8.38 3.97
N GLY A 82 13.64 7.94 5.20
CA GLY A 82 13.72 6.53 5.58
C GLY A 82 12.48 6.10 6.34
N VAL A 83 11.92 4.96 5.97
CA VAL A 83 10.87 4.27 6.72
C VAL A 83 11.41 2.92 7.15
N PHE A 84 11.38 2.62 8.44
CA PHE A 84 11.96 1.44 9.05
C PHE A 84 10.86 0.41 9.36
N PHE A 85 11.14 -0.84 9.02
CA PHE A 85 10.17 -1.93 9.06
C PHE A 85 10.69 -3.13 9.82
N GLU A 86 9.77 -3.74 10.54
CA GLU A 86 9.82 -5.15 10.89
C GLU A 86 8.73 -5.88 10.12
N VAL A 87 9.07 -6.99 9.48
CA VAL A 87 8.10 -7.82 8.77
C VAL A 87 8.25 -9.25 9.25
N GLN A 88 7.17 -9.84 9.72
CA GLN A 88 7.14 -11.23 10.20
C GLN A 88 6.30 -12.10 9.28
N ASN A 89 6.81 -13.27 8.93
CA ASN A 89 6.05 -14.32 8.26
C ASN A 89 5.50 -15.28 9.31
N GLU A 90 4.21 -15.22 9.57
CA GLU A 90 3.54 -16.09 10.55
C GLU A 90 3.08 -17.43 9.94
N SER A 91 3.34 -17.66 8.65
CA SER A 91 2.89 -18.87 7.95
C SER A 91 3.97 -19.97 7.90
N ASP A 92 3.55 -21.16 7.49
CA ASP A 92 4.42 -22.34 7.28
C ASP A 92 5.05 -22.39 5.87
N LYS A 93 4.95 -21.29 5.11
CA LYS A 93 5.45 -21.20 3.72
C LYS A 93 6.23 -19.90 3.52
N PRO A 94 7.24 -19.88 2.63
CA PRO A 94 7.89 -18.64 2.25
C PRO A 94 6.87 -17.63 1.71
N GLN A 95 7.04 -16.37 2.06
CA GLN A 95 6.18 -15.26 1.66
C GLN A 95 7.01 -14.19 0.97
N THR A 96 6.46 -13.66 -0.13
CA THR A 96 7.16 -12.63 -0.91
C THR A 96 6.82 -11.24 -0.38
N LEU A 97 7.84 -10.41 -0.17
CA LEU A 97 7.70 -9.00 0.17
C LEU A 97 7.10 -8.20 -1.00
N PRO A 98 6.46 -7.06 -0.74
CA PRO A 98 5.98 -6.18 -1.79
C PRO A 98 7.08 -5.81 -2.79
N PRO A 99 6.77 -5.73 -4.10
CA PRO A 99 7.75 -5.38 -5.11
C PRO A 99 8.16 -3.91 -5.08
N THR A 100 7.36 -3.06 -4.46
CA THR A 100 7.61 -1.63 -4.27
C THR A 100 6.77 -1.10 -3.12
N LEU A 101 7.14 0.08 -2.62
CA LEU A 101 6.36 0.87 -1.67
C LEU A 101 6.19 2.26 -2.23
N THR A 102 5.14 2.97 -1.81
CA THR A 102 4.86 4.33 -2.27
C THR A 102 4.45 5.20 -1.09
N ILE A 103 4.95 6.43 -1.04
CA ILE A 103 4.46 7.47 -0.12
C ILE A 103 3.61 8.46 -0.92
N THR A 104 2.50 8.89 -0.35
CA THR A 104 1.72 10.05 -0.83
C THR A 104 1.66 11.11 0.27
N ASP A 105 1.48 12.36 -0.13
CA ASP A 105 1.15 13.45 0.80
C ASP A 105 -0.34 13.43 1.15
N ALA A 106 -0.75 14.25 2.13
CA ALA A 106 -2.13 14.32 2.61
C ALA A 106 -3.13 14.73 1.52
N GLU A 107 -2.71 15.47 0.51
CA GLU A 107 -3.56 15.91 -0.59
C GLU A 107 -3.58 14.89 -1.75
N GLY A 108 -2.70 13.88 -1.71
CA GLY A 108 -2.57 12.87 -2.76
C GLY A 108 -2.01 13.43 -4.07
N LEU A 109 -1.37 14.60 -4.03
CA LEU A 109 -0.82 15.28 -5.21
C LEU A 109 0.52 14.69 -5.66
N GLY A 110 1.29 14.12 -4.72
CA GLY A 110 2.56 13.45 -4.96
C GLY A 110 2.47 11.94 -4.71
N ALA A 111 3.15 11.16 -5.55
CA ALA A 111 3.38 9.73 -5.33
C ALA A 111 4.88 9.46 -5.45
N TYR A 112 5.51 9.13 -4.34
CA TYR A 112 6.96 8.93 -4.24
C TYR A 112 7.25 7.46 -4.04
N HIS A 113 7.91 6.84 -5.00
CA HIS A 113 8.24 5.42 -4.95
C HIS A 113 9.51 5.19 -4.16
N ALA A 114 9.55 4.06 -3.45
CA ALA A 114 10.77 3.62 -2.80
C ALA A 114 11.88 3.38 -3.84
N ILE A 115 13.10 3.81 -3.50
CA ILE A 115 14.27 3.67 -4.35
C ILE A 115 15.14 2.49 -3.91
N PRO A 116 15.76 1.74 -4.83
CA PRO A 116 16.69 0.67 -4.48
C PRO A 116 17.89 1.19 -3.69
N SER A 117 18.32 0.46 -2.67
CA SER A 117 19.50 0.78 -1.88
C SER A 117 20.49 -0.38 -1.85
N LYS A 118 21.78 -0.07 -1.71
CA LYS A 118 22.87 -1.03 -1.49
C LYS A 118 23.25 -1.16 -0.02
N SER A 119 22.53 -0.48 0.86
CA SER A 119 22.74 -0.58 2.30
C SER A 119 22.45 -2.01 2.79
N LEU A 120 23.20 -2.45 3.79
CA LEU A 120 22.91 -3.71 4.50
C LEU A 120 21.56 -3.68 5.22
N TYR A 121 21.08 -2.48 5.54
CA TYR A 121 19.81 -2.24 6.22
C TYR A 121 18.62 -2.16 5.27
N ALA A 122 18.84 -2.24 3.95
CA ALA A 122 17.78 -2.03 2.96
C ALA A 122 16.73 -3.16 2.98
N LEU A 123 15.46 -2.76 2.95
CA LEU A 123 14.36 -3.70 2.68
C LEU A 123 14.51 -4.28 1.28
N GLN A 124 14.47 -5.61 1.16
CA GLN A 124 14.63 -6.31 -0.11
C GLN A 124 13.28 -6.48 -0.79
N TYR A 125 12.90 -5.53 -1.67
CA TYR A 125 11.65 -5.58 -2.42
C TYR A 125 11.54 -6.86 -3.27
N GLY A 126 10.39 -7.55 -3.18
CA GLY A 126 10.17 -8.82 -3.86
C GLY A 126 10.99 -9.98 -3.32
N GLY A 127 11.77 -9.79 -2.26
CA GLY A 127 12.49 -10.85 -1.56
C GLY A 127 11.56 -11.81 -0.84
N GLU A 128 12.06 -12.97 -0.46
CA GLU A 128 11.31 -13.97 0.30
C GLU A 128 11.62 -13.85 1.80
N VAL A 129 10.61 -14.05 2.62
CA VAL A 129 10.69 -14.22 4.07
C VAL A 129 10.35 -15.67 4.35
N GLU A 130 11.31 -16.41 4.91
CA GLU A 130 11.14 -17.83 5.20
C GLU A 130 10.03 -18.08 6.24
N PRO A 131 9.50 -19.32 6.32
CA PRO A 131 8.46 -19.66 7.29
C PRO A 131 8.87 -19.35 8.73
N GLN A 132 8.00 -18.67 9.48
CA GLN A 132 8.22 -18.29 10.88
C GLN A 132 9.45 -17.38 11.11
N GLU A 133 9.98 -16.77 10.04
CA GLU A 133 11.09 -15.83 10.12
C GLU A 133 10.62 -14.39 10.01
N GLN A 134 11.53 -13.47 10.30
CA GLN A 134 11.30 -12.03 10.22
C GLN A 134 12.36 -11.30 9.39
N VAL A 135 12.02 -10.08 8.97
CA VAL A 135 12.94 -9.13 8.34
C VAL A 135 12.96 -7.85 9.18
N PRO A 136 14.16 -7.40 9.62
CA PRO A 136 15.47 -8.04 9.46
C PRO A 136 15.55 -9.36 10.23
N VAL A 137 16.38 -10.28 9.72
CA VAL A 137 16.62 -11.58 10.36
C VAL A 137 17.19 -11.37 11.77
N LEU A 138 16.72 -12.16 12.73
CA LEU A 138 17.18 -12.12 14.13
C LEU A 138 18.71 -12.22 14.21
N ASP A 139 19.31 -11.49 15.14
CA ASP A 139 20.77 -11.43 15.38
C ASP A 139 21.59 -10.94 14.17
N SER A 140 20.95 -10.41 13.13
CA SER A 140 21.64 -9.79 11.98
C SER A 140 22.08 -8.36 12.29
N THR A 141 23.04 -7.86 11.50
CA THR A 141 23.47 -6.45 11.60
C THR A 141 22.33 -5.45 11.44
N PRO A 142 21.38 -5.63 10.49
CA PRO A 142 20.23 -4.74 10.38
C PRO A 142 19.32 -4.72 11.60
N GLN A 143 19.17 -5.84 12.29
CA GLN A 143 18.37 -5.92 13.51
C GLN A 143 19.04 -5.22 14.70
N GLN A 144 20.37 -5.25 14.75
CA GLN A 144 21.17 -4.62 15.80
C GLN A 144 21.65 -3.21 15.44
N GLY A 145 21.09 -2.61 14.38
CA GLY A 145 21.44 -1.26 13.93
C GLY A 145 20.99 -0.18 14.93
N PRO A 146 21.42 1.07 14.69
CA PRO A 146 20.99 2.22 15.51
C PRO A 146 19.47 2.41 15.54
N ILE A 147 18.79 2.07 14.45
CA ILE A 147 17.34 2.00 14.34
C ILE A 147 17.00 0.56 13.97
N GLU A 148 16.17 -0.08 14.79
CA GLU A 148 15.68 -1.42 14.51
C GLU A 148 14.80 -1.44 13.27
N GLY A 149 15.01 -2.43 12.42
CA GLY A 149 14.23 -2.62 11.21
C GLY A 149 15.03 -2.52 9.91
N SER A 150 14.44 -3.02 8.85
CA SER A 150 14.93 -2.81 7.49
C SER A 150 14.39 -1.50 6.94
N VAL A 151 15.23 -0.73 6.24
CA VAL A 151 14.87 0.59 5.75
C VAL A 151 14.40 0.58 4.30
N ALA A 152 13.27 1.23 4.03
CA ALA A 152 12.87 1.68 2.71
C ALA A 152 13.24 3.17 2.55
N ILE A 153 13.88 3.52 1.44
CA ILE A 153 14.35 4.88 1.18
C ILE A 153 13.49 5.53 0.10
N PHE A 154 13.14 6.78 0.32
CA PHE A 154 12.39 7.62 -0.61
C PHE A 154 13.15 8.92 -0.85
N LEU A 155 12.95 9.53 -2.01
CA LEU A 155 13.40 10.88 -2.29
C LEU A 155 12.16 11.78 -2.34
N LEU A 156 12.03 12.67 -1.37
CA LEU A 156 10.89 13.57 -1.23
C LEU A 156 11.29 15.00 -1.59
N PRO A 157 10.48 15.75 -2.35
CA PRO A 157 10.64 17.20 -2.47
C PRO A 157 10.28 17.88 -1.14
N ALA A 158 10.84 19.06 -0.91
CA ALA A 158 10.59 19.82 0.32
C ALA A 158 9.09 20.12 0.56
N GLU A 159 8.36 20.35 -0.54
CA GLU A 159 6.91 20.61 -0.48
C GLU A 159 6.11 19.42 0.07
N ALA A 160 6.55 18.19 -0.13
CA ALA A 160 5.90 17.01 0.45
C ALA A 160 5.96 17.03 1.99
N SER A 161 6.98 17.66 2.55
CA SER A 161 7.14 17.82 4.00
C SER A 161 6.13 18.79 4.60
N ASP A 162 5.61 19.72 3.81
CA ASP A 162 4.63 20.72 4.24
C ASP A 162 3.18 20.16 4.16
N ASN A 163 2.96 19.16 3.33
CA ASN A 163 1.65 18.53 3.08
C ASN A 163 1.46 17.25 3.91
N ARG A 164 1.47 17.36 5.22
CA ARG A 164 1.32 16.22 6.16
C ARG A 164 -0.15 15.90 6.45
N PRO A 165 -0.44 14.65 6.89
CA PRO A 165 0.47 13.54 7.11
C PRO A 165 0.96 12.91 5.81
N LEU A 166 2.14 12.28 5.86
CA LEU A 166 2.58 11.37 4.80
C LEU A 166 1.93 10.01 4.99
N ILE A 167 1.48 9.40 3.90
CA ILE A 167 0.83 8.08 3.91
C ILE A 167 1.71 7.09 3.16
N LEU A 168 2.15 6.04 3.83
CA LEU A 168 2.84 4.95 3.20
C LEU A 168 1.83 3.91 2.70
N HIS A 169 1.97 3.49 1.45
CA HIS A 169 1.19 2.44 0.83
C HIS A 169 2.03 1.18 0.68
N ILE A 170 1.52 0.07 1.23
CA ILE A 170 2.12 -1.27 1.17
C ILE A 170 1.19 -2.17 0.34
N PRO A 171 1.45 -2.34 -0.97
CA PRO A 171 0.60 -3.15 -1.85
C PRO A 171 0.95 -4.63 -1.77
N ARG A 172 -0.06 -5.52 -1.78
CA ARG A 172 0.13 -6.97 -1.92
C ARG A 172 -1.11 -7.67 -2.49
N PHE A 173 -0.97 -8.34 -3.63
CA PHE A 173 -2.00 -9.24 -4.22
C PHE A 173 -3.44 -8.68 -4.25
N GLY A 174 -3.61 -7.39 -4.55
CA GLY A 174 -4.92 -6.73 -4.62
C GLY A 174 -5.40 -6.13 -3.29
N GLU A 175 -4.67 -6.32 -2.20
CA GLU A 175 -4.84 -5.61 -0.93
C GLU A 175 -3.87 -4.43 -0.87
N ASN A 176 -4.18 -3.43 -0.06
CA ASN A 176 -3.31 -2.30 0.24
C ASN A 176 -3.42 -1.95 1.72
N VAL A 177 -2.28 -1.69 2.33
CA VAL A 177 -2.22 -1.11 3.67
C VAL A 177 -1.75 0.32 3.55
N GLU A 178 -2.42 1.22 4.25
CA GLU A 178 -2.06 2.62 4.39
C GLU A 178 -1.56 2.86 5.81
N VAL A 179 -0.31 3.31 5.93
CA VAL A 179 0.28 3.67 7.22
C VAL A 179 0.47 5.17 7.29
N THR A 180 -0.21 5.82 8.23
CA THR A 180 0.03 7.24 8.53
C THR A 180 1.35 7.36 9.27
N LEU A 181 2.31 8.07 8.68
CA LEU A 181 3.64 8.28 9.23
C LEU A 181 3.59 9.44 10.24
N ASP A 182 4.20 9.23 11.40
CA ASP A 182 4.24 10.21 12.50
C ASP A 182 5.57 10.97 12.46
N LEU A 183 5.54 12.20 11.94
CA LEU A 183 6.70 13.09 11.75
C LEU A 183 6.60 14.33 12.62
#